data_b2ad5cb0849a00fcd42363b8b80e4193
#
_entry.id   b2ad5cb0849a00fcd42363b8b80e4193
#
_cell.length_a   1.000
_cell.length_b   1.000
_cell.length_c   1.000
_cell.angle_alpha   90.00
_cell.angle_beta   90.00
_cell.angle_gamma   90.00
#
_symmetry.space_group_name_H-M   'P 1'
#
loop_
_entity.id
_entity.type
_entity.pdbx_description
1 polymer ?
#
loop_
_entity_poly.entity_id
_entity_poly.type
_entity_poly.pdbx_seq_one_letter_code
_entity_poly.pdbx_strand_id
1 'polypeptide(L)'
;EEAARLRDEEKQAKAELQNMLETWRNSYETNYVPVTDEDVMSVLAKWTGIPLARMEEKETTKLLRMEEELKSKVIGQDEAASAIARALRRSRADIKDPRRPIGSFLFLGPTGVGKTYLARNLAEIMFGTADALIQVDMSEYMEKHTTSRLIGSPPGYVGHDEGGQLTEAVRRRPYSVILFDEVEKAHPDVMNLLLQILEEGSVTDSLGRKINFRNTIIILTSNVGAASAKRQSTMGFGAMAADNADYAAMKEKILEAARKQFRPEFLNRFDDISVFRMLERDDLERIVHLEADKLISRLKTKNITLVLSQEALSLIIKNGYDPQYGARPMRRAIERLLEDPLAESLLRGDVKPGDKIEAVETDGTETLTFLHIKDKKPARPKAPRKRTPRKPKAE
;
A
#
# COMPACT_ATOMS: atom_id res chain seq x y z
N GLU A 1 -66.02 -38.98 2.40
CA GLU A 1 -64.75 -39.48 1.84
C GLU A 1 -63.66 -38.41 1.79
N GLU A 2 -63.98 -37.20 1.30
CA GLU A 2 -62.99 -36.08 1.18
C GLU A 2 -62.52 -35.60 2.54
N ALA A 3 -63.39 -35.51 3.57
CA ALA A 3 -63.04 -35.14 4.94
C ALA A 3 -62.15 -36.20 5.65
N ALA A 4 -62.26 -37.47 5.31
CA ALA A 4 -61.42 -38.53 5.82
C ALA A 4 -60.00 -38.44 5.19
N ARG A 5 -59.94 -38.19 3.88
CA ARG A 5 -58.70 -38.03 3.16
C ARG A 5 -57.87 -36.79 3.65
N LEU A 6 -58.54 -35.66 3.87
CA LEU A 6 -57.91 -34.46 4.41
C LEU A 6 -57.41 -34.65 5.84
N ARG A 7 -58.10 -35.48 6.65
CA ARG A 7 -57.63 -35.84 7.99
C ARG A 7 -56.37 -36.72 7.97
N ASP A 8 -56.31 -37.64 7.01
CA ASP A 8 -55.11 -38.50 6.87
C ASP A 8 -53.94 -37.69 6.35
N GLU A 9 -54.15 -36.77 5.40
CA GLU A 9 -53.10 -35.83 4.93
C GLU A 9 -52.61 -34.92 6.06
N GLU A 10 -53.51 -34.36 6.90
CA GLU A 10 -53.16 -33.54 8.06
C GLU A 10 -52.31 -34.35 9.07
N LYS A 11 -52.70 -35.62 9.32
CA LYS A 11 -51.97 -36.50 10.24
C LYS A 11 -50.58 -36.87 9.72
N GLN A 12 -50.46 -37.11 8.41
CA GLN A 12 -49.15 -37.36 7.79
C GLN A 12 -48.26 -36.12 7.84
N ALA A 13 -48.78 -34.95 7.48
CA ALA A 13 -48.03 -33.71 7.53
C ALA A 13 -47.57 -33.35 8.96
N LYS A 14 -48.40 -33.60 9.99
CA LYS A 14 -48.01 -33.42 11.39
C LYS A 14 -46.93 -34.40 11.81
N ALA A 15 -46.97 -35.63 11.39
CA ALA A 15 -45.94 -36.64 11.69
C ALA A 15 -44.61 -36.30 10.98
N GLU A 16 -44.66 -35.83 9.74
CA GLU A 16 -43.45 -35.36 9.03
C GLU A 16 -42.83 -34.13 9.70
N LEU A 17 -43.64 -33.17 10.11
CA LEU A 17 -43.18 -32.00 10.84
C LEU A 17 -42.52 -32.39 12.15
N GLN A 18 -43.08 -33.33 12.88
CA GLN A 18 -42.57 -33.79 14.16
C GLN A 18 -41.22 -34.54 13.98
N ASN A 19 -41.12 -35.37 12.96
CA ASN A 19 -39.85 -36.04 12.60
C ASN A 19 -38.79 -35.04 12.12
N MET A 20 -39.13 -33.99 11.38
CA MET A 20 -38.22 -32.94 10.98
C MET A 20 -37.74 -32.14 12.19
N LEU A 21 -38.61 -31.85 13.15
CA LEU A 21 -38.26 -31.15 14.39
C LEU A 21 -37.36 -32.00 15.28
N GLU A 22 -37.60 -33.29 15.37
CA GLU A 22 -36.72 -34.22 16.14
C GLU A 22 -35.36 -34.38 15.47
N THR A 23 -35.30 -34.55 14.15
CA THR A 23 -34.04 -34.59 13.41
C THR A 23 -33.27 -33.28 13.53
N TRP A 24 -33.95 -32.14 13.49
CA TRP A 24 -33.33 -30.84 13.68
C TRP A 24 -32.78 -30.67 15.11
N ARG A 25 -33.56 -31.05 16.14
CA ARG A 25 -33.08 -31.03 17.53
C ARG A 25 -31.87 -31.92 17.76
N ASN A 26 -31.93 -33.16 17.26
CA ASN A 26 -30.83 -34.09 17.38
C ASN A 26 -29.59 -33.63 16.61
N SER A 27 -29.76 -33.00 15.44
CA SER A 27 -28.64 -32.40 14.70
C SER A 27 -28.04 -31.18 15.44
N TYR A 28 -28.87 -30.43 16.18
CA TYR A 28 -28.39 -29.29 16.97
C TYR A 28 -27.64 -29.73 18.24
N GLU A 29 -28.05 -30.87 18.86
CA GLU A 29 -27.37 -31.44 20.02
C GLU A 29 -26.08 -32.19 19.66
N THR A 30 -25.97 -32.70 18.43
CA THR A 30 -24.78 -33.48 17.97
C THR A 30 -23.79 -32.66 17.14
N ASN A 31 -24.22 -31.59 16.50
CA ASN A 31 -23.33 -30.72 15.73
C ASN A 31 -22.71 -29.62 16.64
N TYR A 32 -21.71 -30.01 17.39
CA TYR A 32 -20.81 -29.02 17.99
C TYR A 32 -20.03 -28.34 16.85
N VAL A 33 -20.21 -27.02 16.68
CA VAL A 33 -19.33 -26.22 15.84
C VAL A 33 -17.98 -26.17 16.57
N PRO A 34 -16.92 -26.80 16.06
CA PRO A 34 -15.63 -26.74 16.72
C PRO A 34 -15.15 -25.27 16.72
N VAL A 35 -14.84 -24.76 17.91
CA VAL A 35 -14.15 -23.48 18.03
C VAL A 35 -12.71 -23.71 17.67
N THR A 36 -12.26 -23.08 16.59
CA THR A 36 -10.89 -23.19 16.08
C THR A 36 -9.98 -22.18 16.77
N ASP A 37 -8.66 -22.41 16.70
CA ASP A 37 -7.67 -21.44 17.16
C ASP A 37 -7.84 -20.08 16.45
N GLU A 38 -8.26 -20.09 15.17
CA GLU A 38 -8.54 -18.89 14.38
C GLU A 38 -9.71 -18.07 14.96
N ASP A 39 -10.76 -18.74 15.46
CA ASP A 39 -11.90 -18.07 16.09
C ASP A 39 -11.47 -17.39 17.37
N VAL A 40 -10.69 -18.08 18.21
CA VAL A 40 -10.14 -17.50 19.46
C VAL A 40 -9.22 -16.34 19.16
N MET A 41 -8.32 -16.47 18.17
CA MET A 41 -7.42 -15.40 17.73
C MET A 41 -8.22 -14.19 17.19
N SER A 42 -9.29 -14.43 16.43
CA SER A 42 -10.16 -13.38 15.93
C SER A 42 -10.82 -12.55 17.03
N VAL A 43 -11.31 -13.22 18.08
CA VAL A 43 -11.89 -12.57 19.24
C VAL A 43 -10.83 -11.79 20.03
N LEU A 44 -9.67 -12.40 20.27
CA LEU A 44 -8.55 -11.74 20.94
C LEU A 44 -8.06 -10.52 20.18
N ALA A 45 -7.96 -10.61 18.85
CA ALA A 45 -7.57 -9.49 18.00
C ALA A 45 -8.55 -8.30 18.11
N LYS A 46 -9.85 -8.58 18.14
CA LYS A 46 -10.89 -7.56 18.34
C LYS A 46 -10.83 -6.91 19.73
N TRP A 47 -10.53 -7.66 20.77
CA TRP A 47 -10.49 -7.17 22.14
C TRP A 47 -9.21 -6.39 22.46
N THR A 48 -8.07 -6.89 21.99
CA THR A 48 -6.76 -6.33 22.31
C THR A 48 -6.26 -5.31 21.29
N GLY A 49 -6.87 -5.27 20.09
CA GLY A 49 -6.39 -4.49 18.96
C GLY A 49 -5.10 -5.05 18.33
N ILE A 50 -4.68 -6.28 18.74
CA ILE A 50 -3.50 -6.96 18.15
C ILE A 50 -3.91 -7.59 16.83
N PRO A 51 -3.27 -7.26 15.68
CA PRO A 51 -3.62 -7.83 14.39
C PRO A 51 -3.44 -9.36 14.36
N LEU A 52 -4.38 -10.08 13.74
CA LEU A 52 -4.31 -11.55 13.54
C LEU A 52 -2.99 -11.98 12.90
N ALA A 53 -2.55 -11.25 11.87
CA ALA A 53 -1.29 -11.51 11.18
C ALA A 53 -0.05 -11.56 12.11
N ARG A 54 -0.17 -11.02 13.31
CA ARG A 54 0.88 -11.07 14.34
C ARG A 54 0.79 -12.32 15.22
N MET A 55 -0.36 -12.99 15.22
CA MET A 55 -0.62 -14.19 16.02
C MET A 55 -0.33 -15.48 15.25
N GLU A 56 -0.53 -15.46 13.91
CA GLU A 56 -0.47 -16.66 13.06
C GLU A 56 0.93 -16.96 12.51
N GLU A 57 1.68 -15.94 12.11
CA GLU A 57 2.99 -16.12 11.49
C GLU A 57 4.11 -15.88 12.51
N LYS A 58 5.13 -16.75 12.51
CA LYS A 58 6.36 -16.45 13.25
C LYS A 58 6.89 -15.11 12.74
N GLU A 59 6.76 -14.07 13.55
CA GLU A 59 7.15 -12.68 13.22
C GLU A 59 8.56 -12.60 12.60
N THR A 60 9.44 -13.50 13.00
CA THR A 60 10.79 -13.61 12.45
C THR A 60 10.81 -13.89 10.95
N THR A 61 9.95 -14.80 10.47
CA THR A 61 9.87 -15.14 9.03
C THR A 61 9.37 -13.95 8.22
N LYS A 62 8.37 -13.25 8.73
CA LYS A 62 7.80 -12.05 8.12
C LYS A 62 8.83 -10.92 8.01
N LEU A 63 9.57 -10.66 9.07
CA LEU A 63 10.65 -9.65 9.09
C LEU A 63 11.81 -9.97 8.14
N LEU A 64 12.09 -11.25 7.90
CA LEU A 64 13.10 -11.66 6.94
C LEU A 64 12.66 -11.39 5.49
N ARG A 65 11.39 -11.63 5.16
CA ARG A 65 10.83 -11.40 3.82
C ARG A 65 10.41 -9.94 3.55
N MET A 66 10.17 -9.17 4.60
CA MET A 66 9.65 -7.80 4.51
C MET A 66 10.48 -6.90 3.59
N GLU A 67 11.80 -7.04 3.57
CA GLU A 67 12.67 -6.23 2.71
C GLU A 67 12.37 -6.46 1.23
N GLU A 68 12.22 -7.72 0.82
CA GLU A 68 11.89 -8.10 -0.55
C GLU A 68 10.47 -7.65 -0.93
N GLU A 69 9.52 -7.82 -0.02
CA GLU A 69 8.14 -7.36 -0.22
C GLU A 69 8.05 -5.83 -0.36
N LEU A 70 8.78 -5.07 0.46
CA LEU A 70 8.84 -3.62 0.33
C LEU A 70 9.45 -3.20 -0.99
N LYS A 71 10.58 -3.80 -1.41
CA LYS A 71 11.24 -3.52 -2.69
C LYS A 71 10.38 -3.88 -3.90
N SER A 72 9.57 -4.92 -3.81
CA SER A 72 8.66 -5.29 -4.88
C SER A 72 7.48 -4.32 -5.05
N LYS A 73 6.97 -3.76 -3.94
CA LYS A 73 5.85 -2.83 -3.94
C LYS A 73 6.27 -1.36 -4.14
N VAL A 74 7.43 -0.97 -3.60
CA VAL A 74 7.93 0.42 -3.64
C VAL A 74 9.16 0.51 -4.52
N ILE A 75 8.96 0.90 -5.75
CA ILE A 75 9.99 0.95 -6.77
C ILE A 75 10.93 2.14 -6.55
N GLY A 76 12.23 1.92 -6.78
CA GLY A 76 13.25 2.95 -6.79
C GLY A 76 13.73 3.43 -5.42
N GLN A 77 13.31 2.80 -4.31
CA GLN A 77 13.67 3.22 -2.96
C GLN A 77 14.27 2.08 -2.12
N ASP A 78 15.13 1.29 -2.74
CA ASP A 78 15.71 0.07 -2.14
C ASP A 78 16.52 0.36 -0.88
N GLU A 79 17.23 1.50 -0.82
CA GLU A 79 18.01 1.90 0.33
C GLU A 79 17.11 2.15 1.56
N ALA A 80 16.00 2.87 1.37
CA ALA A 80 15.03 3.13 2.44
C ALA A 80 14.34 1.83 2.91
N ALA A 81 13.93 0.95 1.99
CA ALA A 81 13.34 -0.34 2.32
C ALA A 81 14.30 -1.21 3.15
N SER A 82 15.58 -1.28 2.76
CA SER A 82 16.62 -2.02 3.49
C SER A 82 16.91 -1.42 4.88
N ALA A 83 16.91 -0.09 5.00
CA ALA A 83 17.15 0.59 6.28
C ALA A 83 16.01 0.30 7.27
N ILE A 84 14.76 0.38 6.81
CA ILE A 84 13.57 0.04 7.61
C ILE A 84 13.64 -1.41 8.08
N ALA A 85 13.89 -2.35 7.16
CA ALA A 85 13.96 -3.76 7.49
C ALA A 85 15.03 -4.06 8.54
N ARG A 86 16.23 -3.46 8.41
CA ARG A 86 17.31 -3.59 9.41
C ARG A 86 16.92 -3.04 10.77
N ALA A 87 16.28 -1.87 10.81
CA ALA A 87 15.88 -1.23 12.08
C ALA A 87 14.79 -2.05 12.78
N LEU A 88 13.82 -2.56 12.05
CA LEU A 88 12.76 -3.38 12.62
C LEU A 88 13.25 -4.75 13.10
N ARG A 89 14.20 -5.38 12.37
CA ARG A 89 14.87 -6.61 12.84
C ARG A 89 15.62 -6.38 14.15
N ARG A 90 16.34 -5.23 14.30
CA ARG A 90 17.04 -4.87 15.56
C ARG A 90 16.07 -4.66 16.72
N SER A 91 14.94 -3.99 16.47
CA SER A 91 13.91 -3.77 17.48
C SER A 91 13.29 -5.08 17.98
N ARG A 92 13.12 -6.07 17.09
CA ARG A 92 12.53 -7.37 17.45
C ARG A 92 13.51 -8.33 18.09
N ALA A 93 14.80 -8.11 17.93
CA ALA A 93 15.84 -8.89 18.62
C ALA A 93 16.03 -8.43 20.08
N ASP A 94 15.15 -7.57 20.61
CA ASP A 94 15.22 -6.98 21.96
C ASP A 94 16.52 -6.27 22.29
N ILE A 95 17.26 -5.79 21.26
CA ILE A 95 18.51 -5.06 21.43
C ILE A 95 18.25 -3.57 21.64
N LYS A 96 17.03 -3.10 21.32
CA LYS A 96 16.61 -1.70 21.44
C LYS A 96 16.01 -1.39 22.82
N ASP A 97 16.09 -0.13 23.27
CA ASP A 97 15.41 0.33 24.50
C ASP A 97 13.89 0.05 24.40
N PRO A 98 13.30 -0.76 25.30
CA PRO A 98 11.91 -1.16 25.25
C PRO A 98 10.91 -0.02 25.48
N ARG A 99 11.40 1.15 25.92
CA ARG A 99 10.56 2.35 26.10
C ARG A 99 10.27 3.05 24.79
N ARG A 100 11.11 2.90 23.76
CA ARG A 100 11.01 3.61 22.48
C ARG A 100 10.03 2.90 21.52
N PRO A 101 9.46 3.61 20.51
CA PRO A 101 8.67 2.99 19.43
C PRO A 101 9.43 1.86 18.73
N ILE A 102 8.71 0.91 18.09
CA ILE A 102 9.31 -0.20 17.32
C ILE A 102 10.32 0.32 16.31
N GLY A 103 9.97 1.38 15.57
CA GLY A 103 10.83 2.04 14.61
C GLY A 103 10.55 3.53 14.53
N SER A 104 11.58 4.33 14.25
CA SER A 104 11.47 5.78 14.06
C SER A 104 12.31 6.20 12.86
N PHE A 105 11.65 6.77 11.83
CA PHE A 105 12.27 7.06 10.55
C PHE A 105 11.98 8.48 10.11
N LEU A 106 12.98 9.13 9.51
CA LEU A 106 12.81 10.41 8.84
C LEU A 106 13.06 10.22 7.34
N PHE A 107 12.03 10.45 6.53
CA PHE A 107 12.10 10.35 5.07
C PHE A 107 12.26 11.72 4.47
N LEU A 108 13.39 11.95 3.84
CA LEU A 108 13.75 13.21 3.18
C LEU A 108 13.69 13.04 1.66
N GLY A 109 13.32 14.08 0.94
CA GLY A 109 13.37 14.07 -0.52
C GLY A 109 12.20 14.76 -1.20
N PRO A 110 12.19 14.82 -2.53
CA PRO A 110 11.17 15.54 -3.30
C PRO A 110 9.78 14.94 -3.16
N THR A 111 8.77 15.71 -3.56
CA THR A 111 7.38 15.24 -3.59
C THR A 111 7.20 14.17 -4.69
N GLY A 112 6.33 13.20 -4.45
CA GLY A 112 5.92 12.20 -5.45
C GLY A 112 6.92 11.07 -5.72
N VAL A 113 7.94 10.88 -4.88
CA VAL A 113 8.92 9.79 -4.99
C VAL A 113 8.57 8.52 -4.18
N GLY A 114 7.41 8.52 -3.50
CA GLY A 114 6.90 7.33 -2.83
C GLY A 114 7.03 7.31 -1.30
N LYS A 115 7.37 8.41 -0.60
CA LYS A 115 7.50 8.46 0.88
C LYS A 115 6.25 7.97 1.61
N THR A 116 5.10 8.58 1.32
CA THR A 116 3.79 8.20 1.90
C THR A 116 3.35 6.81 1.43
N TYR A 117 3.69 6.42 0.19
CA TYR A 117 3.37 5.11 -0.35
C TYR A 117 4.12 3.98 0.36
N LEU A 118 5.39 4.21 0.70
CA LEU A 118 6.20 3.27 1.49
C LEU A 118 5.63 3.11 2.91
N ALA A 119 5.21 4.19 3.58
CA ALA A 119 4.58 4.13 4.89
C ALA A 119 3.29 3.30 4.87
N ARG A 120 2.45 3.45 3.83
CA ARG A 120 1.22 2.67 3.66
C ARG A 120 1.49 1.18 3.45
N ASN A 121 2.44 0.84 2.56
CA ASN A 121 2.82 -0.56 2.34
C ASN A 121 3.46 -1.18 3.58
N LEU A 122 4.24 -0.40 4.35
CA LEU A 122 4.79 -0.87 5.61
C LEU A 122 3.68 -1.21 6.62
N ALA A 123 2.63 -0.37 6.72
CA ALA A 123 1.49 -0.64 7.59
C ALA A 123 0.77 -1.95 7.18
N GLU A 124 0.54 -2.14 5.89
CA GLU A 124 -0.08 -3.36 5.35
C GLU A 124 0.78 -4.61 5.63
N ILE A 125 2.08 -4.55 5.37
CA ILE A 125 3.00 -5.67 5.59
C ILE A 125 3.11 -5.99 7.09
N MET A 126 3.30 -4.98 7.95
CA MET A 126 3.54 -5.20 9.38
C MET A 126 2.29 -5.58 10.15
N PHE A 127 1.16 -4.95 9.83
CA PHE A 127 -0.06 -5.05 10.63
C PHE A 127 -1.24 -5.68 9.87
N GLY A 128 -1.04 -6.10 8.60
CA GLY A 128 -2.01 -6.85 7.81
C GLY A 128 -3.11 -6.01 7.17
N THR A 129 -3.17 -4.71 7.42
CA THR A 129 -4.18 -3.81 6.84
C THR A 129 -3.59 -2.42 6.57
N ALA A 130 -4.00 -1.82 5.45
CA ALA A 130 -3.65 -0.43 5.13
C ALA A 130 -4.26 0.57 6.12
N ASP A 131 -5.35 0.20 6.79
CA ASP A 131 -6.01 1.02 7.81
C ASP A 131 -5.19 1.16 9.11
N ALA A 132 -4.13 0.36 9.26
CA ALA A 132 -3.18 0.53 10.35
C ALA A 132 -2.26 1.75 10.16
N LEU A 133 -2.41 2.51 9.07
CA LEU A 133 -1.75 3.80 8.87
C LEU A 133 -2.58 4.93 9.49
N ILE A 134 -1.99 5.64 10.45
CA ILE A 134 -2.50 6.90 11.01
C ILE A 134 -1.69 8.02 10.34
N GLN A 135 -2.33 8.81 9.47
CA GLN A 135 -1.68 9.91 8.77
C GLN A 135 -2.09 11.24 9.40
N VAL A 136 -1.11 12.08 9.69
CA VAL A 136 -1.26 13.42 10.24
C VAL A 136 -0.50 14.39 9.36
N ASP A 137 -1.20 15.33 8.72
CA ASP A 137 -0.60 16.38 7.89
C ASP A 137 -0.16 17.54 8.79
N MET A 138 1.14 17.80 8.85
CA MET A 138 1.70 18.85 9.70
C MET A 138 1.41 20.25 9.21
N SER A 139 0.96 20.44 7.97
CA SER A 139 0.46 21.73 7.49
C SER A 139 -0.81 22.21 8.21
N GLU A 140 -1.56 21.32 8.85
CA GLU A 140 -2.70 21.68 9.71
C GLU A 140 -2.27 22.15 11.12
N TYR A 141 -1.00 21.97 11.48
CA TYR A 141 -0.44 22.20 12.83
C TYR A 141 0.68 23.25 12.82
N MET A 142 0.53 24.28 11.99
CA MET A 142 1.49 25.39 11.87
C MET A 142 1.37 26.40 13.02
N GLU A 143 0.19 26.49 13.62
CA GLU A 143 -0.11 27.47 14.65
C GLU A 143 -0.13 26.82 16.05
N LYS A 144 0.25 27.61 17.07
CA LYS A 144 0.36 27.15 18.46
C LYS A 144 -0.93 26.52 18.98
N HIS A 145 -2.07 27.11 18.68
CA HIS A 145 -3.36 26.61 19.18
C HIS A 145 -3.80 25.29 18.53
N THR A 146 -3.27 24.95 17.35
CA THR A 146 -3.62 23.69 16.69
C THR A 146 -2.92 22.49 17.31
N THR A 147 -1.81 22.68 18.04
CA THR A 147 -1.08 21.61 18.73
C THR A 147 -1.97 20.88 19.75
N SER A 148 -2.87 21.62 20.44
CA SER A 148 -3.83 21.01 21.38
C SER A 148 -4.79 20.03 20.70
N ARG A 149 -5.05 20.14 19.41
CA ARG A 149 -5.87 19.15 18.68
C ARG A 149 -5.22 17.77 18.59
N LEU A 150 -3.89 17.68 18.70
CA LEU A 150 -3.19 16.38 18.66
C LEU A 150 -3.35 15.61 19.97
N ILE A 151 -3.25 16.28 21.12
CA ILE A 151 -3.24 15.67 22.46
C ILE A 151 -4.52 15.94 23.26
N GLY A 152 -5.39 16.80 22.76
CA GLY A 152 -6.60 17.28 23.42
C GLY A 152 -6.47 18.69 24.00
N SER A 153 -7.60 19.38 24.13
CA SER A 153 -7.67 20.72 24.71
C SER A 153 -7.55 20.65 26.24
N PRO A 154 -6.84 21.59 26.89
CA PRO A 154 -6.78 21.68 28.35
C PRO A 154 -8.17 21.87 28.98
N PRO A 155 -8.35 21.54 30.27
CA PRO A 155 -9.61 21.78 30.98
C PRO A 155 -10.03 23.26 30.89
N GLY A 156 -11.31 23.47 30.58
CA GLY A 156 -11.90 24.81 30.45
C GLY A 156 -11.93 25.38 29.05
N TYR A 157 -11.34 24.71 28.03
CA TYR A 157 -11.44 25.08 26.63
C TYR A 157 -12.50 24.24 25.90
N VAL A 158 -13.08 24.81 24.84
CA VAL A 158 -14.05 24.12 23.97
C VAL A 158 -13.38 22.88 23.33
N GLY A 159 -14.04 21.72 23.38
CA GLY A 159 -13.52 20.46 22.83
C GLY A 159 -12.66 19.66 23.82
N HIS A 160 -12.62 19.98 25.11
CA HIS A 160 -11.88 19.19 26.12
C HIS A 160 -12.35 17.73 26.20
N ASP A 161 -13.64 17.48 26.04
CA ASP A 161 -14.22 16.13 26.16
C ASP A 161 -13.97 15.22 24.94
N GLU A 162 -13.55 15.80 23.80
CA GLU A 162 -13.36 15.05 22.56
C GLU A 162 -12.05 14.25 22.51
N GLY A 163 -11.08 14.55 23.39
CA GLY A 163 -9.74 13.97 23.35
C GLY A 163 -8.91 14.46 22.14
N GLY A 164 -7.63 14.13 22.11
CA GLY A 164 -6.75 14.52 21.01
C GLY A 164 -6.87 13.57 19.81
N GLN A 165 -6.79 14.11 18.60
CA GLN A 165 -6.89 13.33 17.36
C GLN A 165 -5.83 12.23 17.30
N LEU A 166 -4.57 12.55 17.57
CA LEU A 166 -3.47 11.58 17.58
C LEU A 166 -3.62 10.58 18.73
N THR A 167 -3.86 11.08 19.95
CA THR A 167 -3.92 10.24 21.14
C THR A 167 -5.09 9.27 21.10
N GLU A 168 -6.26 9.69 20.63
CA GLU A 168 -7.42 8.81 20.46
C GLU A 168 -7.21 7.80 19.31
N ALA A 169 -6.58 8.21 18.18
CA ALA A 169 -6.28 7.29 17.08
C ALA A 169 -5.34 6.17 17.53
N VAL A 170 -4.27 6.51 18.28
CA VAL A 170 -3.30 5.52 18.80
C VAL A 170 -3.92 4.66 19.90
N ARG A 171 -4.75 5.22 20.75
CA ARG A 171 -5.46 4.45 21.78
C ARG A 171 -6.37 3.39 21.17
N ARG A 172 -7.04 3.71 20.07
CA ARG A 172 -7.90 2.76 19.34
C ARG A 172 -7.11 1.74 18.54
N ARG A 173 -5.93 2.13 18.03
CA ARG A 173 -5.06 1.30 17.18
C ARG A 173 -3.63 1.34 17.69
N PRO A 174 -3.32 0.62 18.78
CA PRO A 174 -2.00 0.64 19.42
C PRO A 174 -0.90 0.03 18.53
N TYR A 175 -1.26 -0.81 17.58
CA TYR A 175 -0.37 -1.40 16.57
C TYR A 175 -0.61 -0.70 15.23
N SER A 176 0.15 0.35 14.96
CA SER A 176 -0.04 1.19 13.77
C SER A 176 1.28 1.81 13.30
N VAL A 177 1.28 2.22 12.03
CA VAL A 177 2.27 3.15 11.50
C VAL A 177 1.70 4.55 11.61
N ILE A 178 2.44 5.45 12.24
CA ILE A 178 2.04 6.85 12.35
C ILE A 178 2.92 7.66 11.40
N LEU A 179 2.30 8.29 10.44
CA LEU A 179 2.95 9.13 9.44
C LEU A 179 2.67 10.60 9.74
N PHE A 180 3.71 11.35 10.05
CA PHE A 180 3.68 12.80 10.13
C PHE A 180 4.20 13.37 8.81
N ASP A 181 3.30 13.89 7.99
CA ASP A 181 3.66 14.39 6.66
C ASP A 181 4.02 15.88 6.72
N GLU A 182 5.07 16.28 5.96
CA GLU A 182 5.57 17.67 5.88
C GLU A 182 5.98 18.27 7.25
N VAL A 183 6.76 17.52 8.02
CA VAL A 183 7.13 17.88 9.41
C VAL A 183 7.84 19.23 9.54
N GLU A 184 8.48 19.72 8.48
CA GLU A 184 9.10 21.05 8.42
C GLU A 184 8.12 22.22 8.59
N LYS A 185 6.83 21.99 8.39
CA LYS A 185 5.77 22.98 8.56
C LYS A 185 5.20 23.06 9.98
N ALA A 186 5.49 22.05 10.80
CA ALA A 186 4.94 21.93 12.15
C ALA A 186 5.41 23.08 13.06
N HIS A 187 4.50 23.50 13.96
CA HIS A 187 4.88 24.45 15.03
C HIS A 187 5.96 23.81 15.96
N PRO A 188 6.87 24.60 16.55
CA PRO A 188 7.89 24.10 17.46
C PRO A 188 7.37 23.25 18.62
N ASP A 189 6.18 23.54 19.15
CA ASP A 189 5.56 22.77 20.23
C ASP A 189 5.21 21.32 19.79
N VAL A 190 4.85 21.14 18.50
CA VAL A 190 4.66 19.80 17.92
C VAL A 190 5.98 19.03 17.89
N MET A 191 7.08 19.73 17.56
CA MET A 191 8.42 19.10 17.57
C MET A 191 8.82 18.62 18.95
N ASN A 192 8.48 19.35 20.01
CA ASN A 192 8.71 18.95 21.39
C ASN A 192 7.86 17.72 21.79
N LEU A 193 6.60 17.66 21.33
CA LEU A 193 5.73 16.50 21.51
C LEU A 193 6.32 15.26 20.78
N LEU A 194 6.79 15.42 19.55
CA LEU A 194 7.42 14.34 18.79
C LEU A 194 8.69 13.84 19.47
N LEU A 195 9.52 14.73 20.04
CA LEU A 195 10.67 14.34 20.84
C LEU A 195 10.28 13.46 22.01
N GLN A 196 9.23 13.83 22.77
CA GLN A 196 8.75 13.01 23.88
C GLN A 196 8.29 11.63 23.40
N ILE A 197 7.55 11.54 22.28
CA ILE A 197 7.12 10.26 21.70
C ILE A 197 8.34 9.39 21.34
N LEU A 198 9.35 9.98 20.69
CA LEU A 198 10.54 9.26 20.23
C LEU A 198 11.44 8.78 21.37
N GLU A 199 11.47 9.48 22.51
CA GLU A 199 12.29 9.15 23.69
C GLU A 199 11.59 8.22 24.66
N GLU A 200 10.37 8.60 25.10
CA GLU A 200 9.64 7.92 26.17
C GLU A 200 8.65 6.88 25.63
N GLY A 201 8.32 6.94 24.33
CA GLY A 201 7.29 6.10 23.73
C GLY A 201 5.92 6.28 24.35
N SER A 202 5.65 7.41 25.00
CA SER A 202 4.36 7.70 25.61
C SER A 202 4.11 9.19 25.78
N VAL A 203 2.83 9.59 25.71
CA VAL A 203 2.39 10.97 25.91
C VAL A 203 1.18 10.95 26.84
N THR A 204 1.07 11.95 27.70
CA THR A 204 -0.14 12.16 28.51
C THR A 204 -1.09 13.08 27.75
N ASP A 205 -2.31 12.64 27.55
CA ASP A 205 -3.36 13.45 26.90
C ASP A 205 -3.95 14.48 27.87
N SER A 206 -4.86 15.34 27.35
CA SER A 206 -5.55 16.37 28.14
C SER A 206 -6.44 15.82 29.25
N LEU A 207 -6.84 14.55 29.16
CA LEU A 207 -7.65 13.85 30.18
C LEU A 207 -6.77 13.16 31.25
N GLY A 208 -5.44 13.34 31.22
CA GLY A 208 -4.51 12.70 32.16
C GLY A 208 -4.20 11.24 31.83
N ARG A 209 -4.66 10.71 30.69
CA ARG A 209 -4.40 9.32 30.30
C ARG A 209 -3.04 9.21 29.63
N LYS A 210 -2.24 8.22 30.01
CA LYS A 210 -0.96 7.91 29.40
C LYS A 210 -1.17 7.04 28.15
N ILE A 211 -0.92 7.61 26.98
CA ILE A 211 -1.06 6.95 25.68
C ILE A 211 0.29 6.35 25.29
N ASN A 212 0.29 5.07 24.91
CA ASN A 212 1.50 4.29 24.65
C ASN A 212 1.76 4.18 23.15
N PHE A 213 2.94 4.62 22.70
CA PHE A 213 3.44 4.57 21.31
C PHE A 213 4.49 3.47 21.08
N ARG A 214 4.80 2.64 22.09
CA ARG A 214 5.87 1.63 22.00
C ARG A 214 5.62 0.58 20.92
N ASN A 215 4.35 0.29 20.64
CA ASN A 215 3.95 -0.68 19.63
C ASN A 215 3.71 -0.04 18.25
N THR A 216 4.08 1.22 18.06
CA THR A 216 3.92 1.92 16.80
C THR A 216 5.25 2.06 16.06
N ILE A 217 5.14 2.28 14.76
CA ILE A 217 6.26 2.72 13.90
C ILE A 217 6.01 4.18 13.56
N ILE A 218 6.97 5.04 13.87
CA ILE A 218 6.88 6.48 13.63
C ILE A 218 7.64 6.82 12.35
N ILE A 219 6.96 7.46 11.41
CA ILE A 219 7.53 7.93 10.16
C ILE A 219 7.26 9.42 10.03
N LEU A 220 8.29 10.20 9.81
CA LEU A 220 8.18 11.61 9.48
C LEU A 220 8.62 11.81 8.03
N THR A 221 7.90 12.63 7.27
CA THR A 221 8.35 13.02 5.94
C THR A 221 8.70 14.49 5.90
N SER A 222 9.67 14.83 5.06
CA SER A 222 10.03 16.22 4.80
C SER A 222 10.50 16.43 3.36
N ASN A 223 10.20 17.60 2.82
CA ASN A 223 10.63 18.03 1.50
C ASN A 223 11.83 19.02 1.59
N VAL A 224 12.42 19.19 2.77
CA VAL A 224 13.56 20.09 3.01
C VAL A 224 14.72 19.71 2.10
N GLY A 225 15.34 20.72 1.50
CA GLY A 225 16.49 20.58 0.60
C GLY A 225 16.17 20.10 -0.82
N ALA A 226 14.96 19.57 -1.07
CA ALA A 226 14.58 19.05 -2.38
C ALA A 226 14.57 20.12 -3.49
N ALA A 227 14.13 21.33 -3.18
CA ALA A 227 14.10 22.44 -4.13
C ALA A 227 15.50 22.94 -4.53
N SER A 228 16.45 22.92 -3.58
CA SER A 228 17.83 23.32 -3.81
C SER A 228 18.60 22.27 -4.62
N ALA A 229 18.32 20.99 -4.38
CA ALA A 229 18.91 19.89 -5.12
C ALA A 229 18.47 19.87 -6.60
N LYS A 230 17.20 20.23 -6.88
CA LYS A 230 16.65 20.31 -8.25
C LYS A 230 17.29 21.37 -9.15
N ARG A 231 17.59 22.57 -8.61
CA ARG A 231 18.08 23.69 -9.41
C ARG A 231 19.45 23.45 -10.05
N GLN A 232 20.25 22.55 -9.52
CA GLN A 232 21.61 22.26 -10.02
C GLN A 232 21.65 21.14 -11.05
N SER A 233 20.75 20.16 -11.01
CA SER A 233 20.67 19.12 -12.05
C SER A 233 20.21 19.68 -13.39
N THR A 234 19.53 20.83 -13.41
CA THR A 234 19.09 21.51 -14.65
C THR A 234 20.19 22.34 -15.31
N MET A 235 21.29 22.63 -14.63
CA MET A 235 22.41 23.44 -15.17
C MET A 235 23.57 22.61 -15.76
N GLY A 236 23.55 21.30 -15.60
CA GLY A 236 24.58 20.38 -16.12
C GLY A 236 24.13 19.70 -17.42
N PHE A 237 24.31 20.33 -18.57
CA PHE A 237 24.29 19.65 -19.86
C PHE A 237 25.51 18.72 -19.96
N GLY A 238 25.35 17.43 -19.82
CA GLY A 238 26.41 16.47 -20.12
C GLY A 238 26.21 15.07 -19.54
N ALA A 239 25.73 14.18 -20.41
CA ALA A 239 26.08 12.76 -20.51
C ALA A 239 25.93 11.79 -19.32
N MET A 240 25.12 10.88 -19.53
CA MET A 240 24.92 9.41 -19.26
C MET A 240 25.97 8.62 -18.39
N ALA A 241 26.82 9.24 -17.58
CA ALA A 241 27.81 8.50 -16.79
C ALA A 241 27.92 8.93 -15.33
N ALA A 242 26.95 9.73 -14.81
CA ALA A 242 27.09 10.42 -13.51
C ALA A 242 26.02 10.07 -12.45
N ASP A 243 25.12 9.09 -12.70
CA ASP A 243 23.91 8.89 -11.87
C ASP A 243 24.21 8.64 -10.37
N ASN A 244 25.24 7.84 -10.07
CA ASN A 244 25.59 7.55 -8.67
C ASN A 244 26.31 8.72 -7.96
N ALA A 245 27.12 9.48 -8.69
CA ALA A 245 27.82 10.65 -8.13
C ALA A 245 26.85 11.81 -7.87
N ASP A 246 25.90 12.02 -8.78
CA ASP A 246 24.86 13.03 -8.67
C ASP A 246 23.88 12.71 -7.51
N TYR A 247 23.52 11.43 -7.33
CA TYR A 247 22.73 11.02 -6.19
C TYR A 247 23.43 11.23 -4.86
N ALA A 248 24.71 10.86 -4.75
CA ALA A 248 25.49 11.06 -3.53
C ALA A 248 25.59 12.55 -3.16
N ALA A 249 25.85 13.42 -4.14
CA ALA A 249 25.89 14.87 -3.93
C ALA A 249 24.52 15.46 -3.55
N MET A 250 23.44 14.98 -4.17
CA MET A 250 22.08 15.35 -3.83
C MET A 250 21.74 14.92 -2.40
N LYS A 251 22.06 13.68 -2.03
CA LYS A 251 21.84 13.11 -0.69
C LYS A 251 22.54 13.94 0.38
N GLU A 252 23.80 14.32 0.17
CA GLU A 252 24.55 15.12 1.12
C GLU A 252 23.94 16.51 1.32
N LYS A 253 23.52 17.19 0.26
CA LYS A 253 22.84 18.49 0.32
C LYS A 253 21.52 18.44 1.06
N ILE A 254 20.72 17.40 0.83
CA ILE A 254 19.45 17.21 1.52
C ILE A 254 19.70 16.97 3.02
N LEU A 255 20.70 16.15 3.37
CA LEU A 255 21.08 15.92 4.75
C LEU A 255 21.61 17.20 5.42
N GLU A 256 22.41 18.01 4.71
CA GLU A 256 22.89 19.30 5.23
C GLU A 256 21.71 20.28 5.45
N ALA A 257 20.77 20.35 4.53
CA ALA A 257 19.56 21.16 4.69
C ALA A 257 18.70 20.70 5.88
N ALA A 258 18.58 19.39 6.08
CA ALA A 258 17.88 18.82 7.23
C ALA A 258 18.58 19.17 8.55
N ARG A 259 19.91 19.11 8.60
CA ARG A 259 20.71 19.52 9.78
C ARG A 259 20.59 21.01 10.11
N LYS A 260 20.34 21.86 9.11
CA LYS A 260 20.07 23.29 9.32
C LYS A 260 18.64 23.56 9.80
N GLN A 261 17.67 22.75 9.36
CA GLN A 261 16.26 22.92 9.68
C GLN A 261 15.86 22.31 11.03
N PHE A 262 16.38 21.12 11.32
CA PHE A 262 16.03 20.38 12.53
C PHE A 262 17.16 20.40 13.55
N ARG A 263 16.77 20.47 14.83
CA ARG A 263 17.75 20.43 15.92
C ARG A 263 18.52 19.10 15.94
N PRO A 264 19.83 19.09 16.25
CA PRO A 264 20.63 17.86 16.30
C PRO A 264 20.04 16.79 17.25
N GLU A 265 19.50 17.22 18.39
CA GLU A 265 18.84 16.35 19.37
C GLU A 265 17.66 15.59 18.76
N PHE A 266 16.91 16.24 17.87
CA PHE A 266 15.78 15.62 17.17
C PHE A 266 16.24 14.59 16.14
N LEU A 267 17.23 14.95 15.31
CA LEU A 267 17.77 14.06 14.28
C LEU A 267 18.40 12.79 14.88
N ASN A 268 19.02 12.88 16.06
CA ASN A 268 19.66 11.76 16.75
C ASN A 268 18.65 10.75 17.35
N ARG A 269 17.33 11.05 17.35
CA ARG A 269 16.31 10.14 17.88
C ARG A 269 15.78 9.14 16.86
N PHE A 270 16.08 9.35 15.58
CA PHE A 270 15.68 8.43 14.54
C PHE A 270 16.60 7.21 14.46
N ASP A 271 15.99 6.06 14.17
CA ASP A 271 16.73 4.82 13.89
C ASP A 271 17.41 4.89 12.53
N ASP A 272 16.82 5.63 11.58
CA ASP A 272 17.39 5.92 10.27
C ASP A 272 16.81 7.21 9.65
N ILE A 273 17.65 7.89 8.88
CA ILE A 273 17.30 9.06 8.07
C ILE A 273 17.53 8.68 6.62
N SER A 274 16.44 8.33 5.93
CA SER A 274 16.49 7.87 4.55
C SER A 274 16.22 9.01 3.57
N VAL A 275 17.13 9.20 2.61
CA VAL A 275 16.95 10.15 1.51
C VAL A 275 16.39 9.41 0.30
N PHE A 276 15.22 9.83 -0.17
CA PHE A 276 14.54 9.28 -1.32
C PHE A 276 15.10 9.89 -2.61
N ARG A 277 15.52 9.03 -3.54
CA ARG A 277 16.01 9.46 -4.84
C ARG A 277 14.87 9.88 -5.79
N MET A 278 15.19 10.64 -6.80
CA MET A 278 14.27 10.87 -7.91
C MET A 278 14.01 9.55 -8.66
N LEU A 279 12.81 9.43 -9.21
CA LEU A 279 12.44 8.27 -10.01
C LEU A 279 13.00 8.43 -11.43
N GLU A 280 13.66 7.40 -11.91
CA GLU A 280 14.17 7.27 -13.27
C GLU A 280 13.10 6.71 -14.21
N ARG A 281 13.36 6.73 -15.51
CA ARG A 281 12.41 6.24 -16.51
C ARG A 281 12.04 4.78 -16.29
N ASP A 282 13.02 3.94 -16.00
CA ASP A 282 12.81 2.51 -15.75
C ASP A 282 11.95 2.27 -14.48
N ASP A 283 12.11 3.12 -13.46
CA ASP A 283 11.25 3.08 -12.28
C ASP A 283 9.81 3.45 -12.62
N LEU A 284 9.62 4.47 -13.46
CA LEU A 284 8.30 4.91 -13.90
C LEU A 284 7.59 3.82 -14.71
N GLU A 285 8.30 3.12 -15.61
CA GLU A 285 7.76 1.98 -16.36
C GLU A 285 7.30 0.87 -15.39
N ARG A 286 8.11 0.53 -14.41
CA ARG A 286 7.75 -0.46 -13.38
C ARG A 286 6.56 -0.02 -12.53
N ILE A 287 6.46 1.27 -12.19
CA ILE A 287 5.32 1.83 -11.45
C ILE A 287 4.04 1.73 -12.28
N VAL A 288 4.09 2.08 -13.57
CA VAL A 288 2.93 1.94 -14.47
C VAL A 288 2.48 0.47 -14.54
N HIS A 289 3.41 -0.47 -14.68
CA HIS A 289 3.07 -1.89 -14.65
C HIS A 289 2.40 -2.32 -13.35
N LEU A 290 2.94 -1.93 -12.18
CA LEU A 290 2.35 -2.26 -10.89
C LEU A 290 0.94 -1.68 -10.71
N GLU A 291 0.69 -0.46 -11.16
CA GLU A 291 -0.65 0.15 -11.09
C GLU A 291 -1.60 -0.50 -12.13
N ALA A 292 -1.12 -0.77 -13.34
CA ALA A 292 -1.91 -1.46 -14.36
C ALA A 292 -2.24 -2.91 -13.96
N ASP A 293 -1.36 -3.62 -13.26
CA ASP A 293 -1.61 -4.98 -12.76
C ASP A 293 -2.81 -5.05 -11.81
N LYS A 294 -3.09 -3.98 -11.06
CA LYS A 294 -4.30 -3.88 -10.23
C LYS A 294 -5.57 -3.89 -11.09
N LEU A 295 -5.54 -3.16 -12.22
CA LEU A 295 -6.64 -3.17 -13.20
C LEU A 295 -6.73 -4.54 -13.90
N ILE A 296 -5.61 -5.08 -14.37
CA ILE A 296 -5.52 -6.39 -15.03
C ILE A 296 -6.08 -7.49 -14.11
N SER A 297 -5.79 -7.45 -12.82
CA SER A 297 -6.30 -8.40 -11.84
C SER A 297 -7.84 -8.30 -11.70
N ARG A 298 -8.39 -7.09 -11.73
CA ARG A 298 -9.85 -6.86 -11.77
C ARG A 298 -10.48 -7.34 -13.08
N LEU A 299 -9.79 -7.20 -14.21
CA LEU A 299 -10.25 -7.68 -15.52
C LEU A 299 -10.21 -9.20 -15.63
N LYS A 300 -9.26 -9.87 -15.00
CA LYS A 300 -9.18 -11.34 -14.94
C LYS A 300 -10.42 -11.96 -14.32
N THR A 301 -11.06 -11.30 -13.33
CA THR A 301 -12.34 -11.79 -12.76
C THR A 301 -13.47 -11.78 -13.78
N LYS A 302 -13.36 -10.96 -14.84
CA LYS A 302 -14.30 -10.90 -15.98
C LYS A 302 -13.81 -11.71 -17.19
N ASN A 303 -12.75 -12.53 -17.04
CA ASN A 303 -12.10 -13.28 -18.11
C ASN A 303 -11.55 -12.42 -19.26
N ILE A 304 -11.13 -11.18 -19.00
CA ILE A 304 -10.52 -10.28 -19.98
C ILE A 304 -9.03 -10.21 -19.72
N THR A 305 -8.22 -10.37 -20.78
CA THR A 305 -6.76 -10.22 -20.71
C THR A 305 -6.36 -8.93 -21.40
N LEU A 306 -5.74 -8.01 -20.63
CA LEU A 306 -5.21 -6.73 -21.14
C LEU A 306 -3.69 -6.79 -21.20
N VAL A 307 -3.13 -6.34 -22.32
CA VAL A 307 -1.69 -6.14 -22.54
C VAL A 307 -1.46 -4.67 -22.88
N LEU A 308 -0.39 -4.08 -22.37
CA LEU A 308 0.02 -2.72 -22.69
C LEU A 308 1.14 -2.76 -23.73
N SER A 309 1.01 -1.98 -24.82
CA SER A 309 2.10 -1.78 -25.77
C SER A 309 3.16 -0.81 -25.20
N GLN A 310 4.36 -0.77 -25.79
CA GLN A 310 5.42 0.16 -25.39
C GLN A 310 5.04 1.63 -25.62
N GLU A 311 4.29 1.89 -26.68
CA GLU A 311 3.76 3.21 -27.01
C GLU A 311 2.75 3.66 -25.94
N ALA A 312 1.84 2.75 -25.54
CA ALA A 312 0.87 3.02 -24.47
C ALA A 312 1.56 3.32 -23.12
N LEU A 313 2.61 2.56 -22.77
CA LEU A 313 3.42 2.83 -21.58
C LEU A 313 4.09 4.20 -21.64
N SER A 314 4.70 4.55 -22.78
CA SER A 314 5.36 5.85 -22.97
C SER A 314 4.38 7.01 -22.88
N LEU A 315 3.16 6.86 -23.42
CA LEU A 315 2.09 7.85 -23.34
C LEU A 315 1.59 8.05 -21.90
N ILE A 316 1.40 6.95 -21.16
CA ILE A 316 0.99 7.01 -19.75
C ILE A 316 2.07 7.71 -18.92
N ILE A 317 3.35 7.38 -19.12
CA ILE A 317 4.46 8.00 -18.41
C ILE A 317 4.56 9.50 -18.73
N LYS A 318 4.44 9.87 -20.01
CA LYS A 318 4.46 11.27 -20.45
C LYS A 318 3.38 12.12 -19.75
N ASN A 319 2.18 11.57 -19.57
CA ASN A 319 1.06 12.25 -18.94
C ASN A 319 1.01 12.08 -17.42
N GLY A 320 1.68 11.05 -16.88
CA GLY A 320 1.65 10.68 -15.46
C GLY A 320 2.85 11.13 -14.66
N TYR A 321 3.90 11.63 -15.29
CA TYR A 321 5.08 12.16 -14.62
C TYR A 321 5.16 13.68 -14.76
N ASP A 322 5.33 14.35 -13.65
CA ASP A 322 5.56 15.78 -13.58
C ASP A 322 6.86 16.05 -12.83
N PRO A 323 7.78 16.90 -13.36
CA PRO A 323 9.02 17.23 -12.67
C PRO A 323 8.84 17.85 -11.27
N GLN A 324 7.72 18.50 -10.98
CA GLN A 324 7.44 19.08 -9.67
C GLN A 324 6.77 18.10 -8.71
N TYR A 325 5.83 17.30 -9.21
CA TYR A 325 4.98 16.42 -8.44
C TYR A 325 5.40 14.94 -8.51
N GLY A 326 6.47 14.62 -9.27
CA GLY A 326 6.98 13.26 -9.45
C GLY A 326 5.95 12.33 -10.10
N ALA A 327 5.83 11.11 -9.60
CA ALA A 327 4.86 10.12 -10.07
C ALA A 327 3.45 10.27 -9.44
N ARG A 328 3.17 11.33 -8.70
CA ARG A 328 1.86 11.55 -8.06
C ARG A 328 0.68 11.59 -9.05
N PRO A 329 0.83 12.22 -10.26
CA PRO A 329 -0.24 12.22 -11.27
C PRO A 329 -0.42 10.88 -11.99
N MET A 330 0.50 9.91 -11.84
CA MET A 330 0.51 8.64 -12.60
C MET A 330 -0.81 7.87 -12.51
N ARG A 331 -1.36 7.78 -11.31
CA ARG A 331 -2.64 7.10 -11.10
C ARG A 331 -3.78 7.75 -11.89
N ARG A 332 -3.86 9.09 -11.87
CA ARG A 332 -4.87 9.83 -12.64
C ARG A 332 -4.66 9.68 -14.15
N ALA A 333 -3.39 9.58 -14.60
CA ALA A 333 -3.10 9.32 -16.01
C ALA A 333 -3.58 7.91 -16.41
N ILE A 334 -3.38 6.90 -15.58
CA ILE A 334 -3.89 5.54 -15.81
C ILE A 334 -5.43 5.52 -15.80
N GLU A 335 -6.07 6.16 -14.83
CA GLU A 335 -7.54 6.29 -14.79
C GLU A 335 -8.06 6.90 -16.11
N ARG A 336 -7.56 8.08 -16.48
CA ARG A 336 -8.01 8.82 -17.66
C ARG A 336 -7.71 8.14 -18.99
N LEU A 337 -6.48 7.59 -19.15
CA LEU A 337 -6.00 7.07 -20.44
C LEU A 337 -6.34 5.58 -20.63
N LEU A 338 -6.47 4.82 -19.56
CA LEU A 338 -6.66 3.37 -19.63
C LEU A 338 -8.00 2.92 -19.06
N GLU A 339 -8.37 3.32 -17.82
CA GLU A 339 -9.58 2.82 -17.17
C GLU A 339 -10.87 3.39 -17.82
N ASP A 340 -10.93 4.70 -18.05
CA ASP A 340 -12.12 5.35 -18.63
C ASP A 340 -12.41 4.87 -20.06
N PRO A 341 -11.45 4.85 -21.02
CA PRO A 341 -11.73 4.36 -22.38
C PRO A 341 -12.06 2.86 -22.41
N LEU A 342 -11.44 2.07 -21.51
CA LEU A 342 -11.76 0.65 -21.39
C LEU A 342 -13.16 0.43 -20.85
N ALA A 343 -13.59 1.22 -19.87
CA ALA A 343 -14.95 1.16 -19.34
C ALA A 343 -15.99 1.50 -20.42
N GLU A 344 -15.74 2.52 -21.25
CA GLU A 344 -16.60 2.83 -22.38
C GLU A 344 -16.68 1.69 -23.39
N SER A 345 -15.54 1.08 -23.76
CA SER A 345 -15.50 -0.04 -24.70
C SER A 345 -16.25 -1.27 -24.17
N LEU A 346 -16.18 -1.52 -22.85
CA LEU A 346 -16.94 -2.57 -22.18
C LEU A 346 -18.44 -2.30 -22.21
N LEU A 347 -18.86 -1.05 -21.96
CA LEU A 347 -20.28 -0.66 -21.95
C LEU A 347 -20.88 -0.65 -23.35
N ARG A 348 -20.12 -0.28 -24.38
CA ARG A 348 -20.54 -0.35 -25.79
C ARG A 348 -20.60 -1.79 -26.31
N GLY A 349 -19.99 -2.74 -25.62
CA GLY A 349 -19.90 -4.14 -26.03
C GLY A 349 -18.81 -4.43 -27.08
N ASP A 350 -17.90 -3.48 -27.27
CA ASP A 350 -16.73 -3.64 -28.15
C ASP A 350 -15.75 -4.65 -27.57
N VAL A 351 -15.63 -4.70 -26.25
CA VAL A 351 -14.85 -5.69 -25.50
C VAL A 351 -15.77 -6.59 -24.72
N LYS A 352 -15.62 -7.90 -24.84
CA LYS A 352 -16.47 -8.93 -24.22
C LYS A 352 -15.68 -9.82 -23.27
N PRO A 353 -16.35 -10.46 -22.30
CA PRO A 353 -15.72 -11.48 -21.48
C PRO A 353 -15.09 -12.59 -22.35
N GLY A 354 -13.84 -12.91 -22.11
CA GLY A 354 -13.06 -13.88 -22.88
C GLY A 354 -12.12 -13.25 -23.90
N ASP A 355 -12.18 -11.94 -24.14
CA ASP A 355 -11.34 -11.26 -25.11
C ASP A 355 -9.93 -11.03 -24.56
N LYS A 356 -8.96 -11.08 -25.51
CA LYS A 356 -7.59 -10.63 -25.30
C LYS A 356 -7.40 -9.33 -26.05
N ILE A 357 -7.09 -8.25 -25.33
CA ILE A 357 -6.97 -6.91 -25.89
C ILE A 357 -5.59 -6.33 -25.60
N GLU A 358 -5.12 -5.52 -26.51
CA GLU A 358 -3.88 -4.74 -26.40
C GLU A 358 -4.23 -3.26 -26.45
N ALA A 359 -3.76 -2.51 -25.45
CA ALA A 359 -3.87 -1.06 -25.45
C ALA A 359 -2.74 -0.47 -26.27
N VAL A 360 -3.09 0.29 -27.30
CA VAL A 360 -2.16 0.91 -28.26
C VAL A 360 -2.47 2.41 -28.36
N GLU A 361 -1.44 3.22 -28.53
CA GLU A 361 -1.61 4.66 -28.77
C GLU A 361 -2.26 4.87 -30.16
N THR A 362 -3.25 5.76 -30.20
CA THR A 362 -3.91 6.14 -31.46
C THR A 362 -3.08 7.21 -32.15
N ASP A 363 -2.66 6.95 -33.39
CA ASP A 363 -1.87 7.90 -34.18
C ASP A 363 -2.47 9.30 -34.20
N GLY A 364 -1.69 10.28 -33.72
CA GLY A 364 -2.06 11.69 -33.72
C GLY A 364 -3.02 12.16 -32.62
N THR A 365 -3.41 11.27 -31.69
CA THR A 365 -4.21 11.63 -30.53
C THR A 365 -3.56 11.11 -29.24
N GLU A 366 -3.57 11.89 -28.16
CA GLU A 366 -3.06 11.45 -26.85
C GLU A 366 -4.07 10.52 -26.14
N THR A 367 -4.57 9.51 -26.86
CA THR A 367 -5.58 8.55 -26.37
C THR A 367 -5.16 7.12 -26.67
N LEU A 368 -5.66 6.17 -25.88
CA LEU A 368 -5.43 4.74 -26.10
C LEU A 368 -6.66 4.09 -26.73
N THR A 369 -6.44 3.19 -27.67
CA THR A 369 -7.45 2.29 -28.26
C THR A 369 -7.12 0.84 -27.92
N PHE A 370 -8.17 0.00 -27.90
CA PHE A 370 -8.05 -1.40 -27.56
C PHE A 370 -8.20 -2.27 -28.82
N LEU A 371 -7.12 -2.93 -29.19
CA LEU A 371 -7.11 -3.85 -30.32
C LEU A 371 -7.28 -5.28 -29.83
N HIS A 372 -8.13 -6.06 -30.50
CA HIS A 372 -8.26 -7.48 -30.21
C HIS A 372 -7.05 -8.26 -30.70
N ILE A 373 -6.36 -8.95 -29.80
CA ILE A 373 -5.29 -9.87 -30.13
C ILE A 373 -5.93 -11.14 -30.71
N LYS A 374 -5.92 -11.32 -32.02
CA LYS A 374 -6.31 -12.58 -32.66
C LYS A 374 -5.27 -13.65 -32.31
N ASP A 375 -5.66 -14.68 -31.59
CA ASP A 375 -4.80 -15.85 -31.38
C ASP A 375 -4.32 -16.34 -32.78
N LYS A 376 -3.04 -16.26 -33.08
CA LYS A 376 -2.46 -16.98 -34.20
C LYS A 376 -2.73 -18.46 -33.93
N LYS A 377 -3.72 -19.05 -34.60
CA LYS A 377 -3.92 -20.51 -34.58
C LYS A 377 -2.55 -21.15 -34.87
N PRO A 378 -2.10 -22.08 -34.02
CA PRO A 378 -0.85 -22.77 -34.30
C PRO A 378 -0.93 -23.34 -35.72
N ALA A 379 0.04 -22.99 -36.57
CA ALA A 379 0.09 -23.46 -37.93
C ALA A 379 -0.02 -24.98 -37.91
N ARG A 380 -1.10 -25.52 -38.49
CA ARG A 380 -1.28 -26.99 -38.64
C ARG A 380 0.01 -27.51 -39.25
N PRO A 381 0.65 -28.52 -38.67
CA PRO A 381 1.84 -29.12 -39.27
C PRO A 381 1.46 -29.58 -40.70
N LYS A 382 2.14 -29.06 -41.70
CA LYS A 382 1.96 -29.50 -43.10
C LYS A 382 2.15 -31.00 -43.15
N ALA A 383 1.10 -31.71 -43.52
CA ALA A 383 1.15 -33.17 -43.71
C ALA A 383 2.36 -33.50 -44.65
N PRO A 384 3.11 -34.57 -44.35
CA PRO A 384 4.27 -34.93 -45.17
C PRO A 384 3.81 -35.21 -46.58
N ARG A 385 4.38 -34.50 -47.57
CA ARG A 385 4.16 -34.76 -49.01
C ARG A 385 4.48 -36.21 -49.30
N LYS A 386 3.47 -37.01 -49.69
CA LYS A 386 3.68 -38.35 -50.22
C LYS A 386 4.63 -38.28 -51.40
N ARG A 387 5.82 -38.89 -51.26
CA ARG A 387 6.75 -39.07 -52.35
C ARG A 387 6.08 -40.02 -53.37
N THR A 388 5.80 -39.55 -54.57
CA THR A 388 5.43 -40.35 -55.73
C THR A 388 6.60 -41.29 -56.08
N PRO A 389 6.37 -42.59 -56.31
CA PRO A 389 7.44 -43.52 -56.70
C PRO A 389 7.95 -43.16 -58.12
N ARG A 390 9.26 -43.08 -58.24
CA ARG A 390 9.93 -42.94 -59.56
C ARG A 390 9.71 -44.21 -60.37
N LYS A 391 9.15 -44.07 -61.57
CA LYS A 391 9.12 -45.15 -62.55
C LYS A 391 10.56 -45.56 -62.95
N PRO A 392 10.85 -46.87 -63.07
CA PRO A 392 12.16 -47.34 -63.60
C PRO A 392 12.31 -46.97 -65.08
N LYS A 393 13.49 -46.52 -65.45
CA LYS A 393 13.91 -46.40 -66.86
C LYS A 393 14.10 -47.81 -67.43
N ALA A 394 13.39 -48.11 -68.50
CA ALA A 394 13.70 -49.23 -69.38
C ALA A 394 14.82 -48.83 -70.34
N GLU A 395 15.72 -49.83 -70.61
CA GLU A 395 16.75 -49.77 -71.65
C GLU A 395 16.19 -49.51 -72.98
#